data_e84a004ed98106c1cbb110a879b4899c
#
_entry.id   e84a004ed98106c1cbb110a879b4899c
#
_cell.length_a   1.000
_cell.length_b   1.000
_cell.length_c   1.000
_cell.angle_alpha   90.00
_cell.angle_beta   90.00
_cell.angle_gamma   90.00
#
_symmetry.space_group_name_H-M   'P 1'
#
loop_
_entity.id
_entity.type
_entity.pdbx_description
1 polymer ?
#
loop_
_entity_poly.entity_id
_entity_poly.type
_entity_poly.pdbx_seq_one_letter_code
_entity_poly.pdbx_strand_id
1 'polypeptide(L)' 'MNTKEAIAKRIIELCEERNIAVNALANNSGVSPSTVYSMLNEKSQNPGAVSIKKLCDGLDITLREFFDSPIFDNLEQEIK' A
#
# COMPACT_ATOMS: atom_id res chain seq x y z
N MET A 1 -2.00 -9.72 12.34
CA MET A 1 -2.00 -8.41 11.61
C MET A 1 -3.28 -8.31 10.81
N ASN A 2 -3.92 -7.14 10.79
CA ASN A 2 -5.13 -6.95 9.99
C ASN A 2 -4.78 -6.55 8.55
N THR A 3 -5.80 -6.50 7.69
CA THR A 3 -5.60 -6.22 6.27
C THR A 3 -4.97 -4.84 6.03
N LYS A 4 -5.43 -3.83 6.76
CA LYS A 4 -4.90 -2.47 6.61
C LYS A 4 -3.41 -2.40 6.97
N GLU A 5 -3.03 -3.06 8.05
CA GLU A 5 -1.62 -3.11 8.47
C GLU A 5 -0.76 -3.82 7.41
N ALA A 6 -1.28 -4.90 6.83
CA ALA A 6 -0.57 -5.63 5.78
C ALA A 6 -0.38 -4.77 4.53
N ILE A 7 -1.40 -4.01 4.14
CA ILE A 7 -1.30 -3.11 2.99
C ILE A 7 -0.24 -2.04 3.24
N ALA A 8 -0.25 -1.42 4.43
CA ALA A 8 0.74 -0.42 4.79
C ALA A 8 2.16 -0.99 4.74
N LYS A 9 2.33 -2.18 5.30
CA LYS A 9 3.63 -2.86 5.31
C LYS A 9 4.09 -3.20 3.89
N ARG A 10 3.17 -3.62 3.02
CA ARG A 10 3.50 -3.93 1.64
C ARG A 10 3.97 -2.69 0.88
N ILE A 11 3.32 -1.54 1.10
CA ILE A 11 3.74 -0.28 0.49
C ILE A 11 5.19 0.05 0.89
N ILE A 12 5.49 -0.03 2.18
CA ILE A 12 6.85 0.23 2.68
C ILE A 12 7.85 -0.75 2.07
N GLU A 13 7.51 -2.04 2.03
CA GLU A 13 8.35 -3.08 1.47
C GLU A 13 8.69 -2.80 0.00
N LEU A 14 7.69 -2.41 -0.79
CA LEU A 14 7.90 -2.09 -2.20
C LEU A 14 8.78 -0.85 -2.38
N CYS A 15 8.60 0.16 -1.53
CA CYS A 15 9.45 1.34 -1.54
C CYS A 15 10.91 0.99 -1.22
N GLU A 16 11.11 0.13 -0.23
CA GLU A 16 12.46 -0.31 0.16
C GLU A 16 13.12 -1.12 -0.95
N GLU A 17 12.38 -2.06 -1.56
CA GLU A 17 12.90 -2.86 -2.65
C GLU A 17 13.37 -2.01 -3.83
N ARG A 18 12.68 -0.91 -4.09
CA ARG A 18 12.98 -0.03 -5.21
C ARG A 18 13.84 1.15 -4.81
N ASN A 19 14.18 1.24 -3.55
CA ASN A 19 15.01 2.32 -3.01
C ASN A 19 14.45 3.69 -3.37
N ILE A 20 13.13 3.88 -3.14
CA ILE A 20 12.44 5.15 -3.37
C ILE A 20 11.78 5.61 -2.07
N ALA A 21 11.70 6.94 -1.91
CA ALA A 21 11.00 7.52 -0.78
C ALA A 21 9.48 7.49 -1.01
N VAL A 22 8.72 7.50 0.08
CA VAL A 22 7.25 7.53 0.02
C VAL A 22 6.75 8.75 -0.76
N ASN A 23 7.39 9.91 -0.59
CA ASN A 23 7.01 11.10 -1.34
C ASN A 23 7.20 10.91 -2.85
N ALA A 24 8.28 10.26 -3.25
CA ALA A 24 8.52 9.97 -4.66
C ALA A 24 7.46 9.04 -5.22
N LEU A 25 7.08 8.01 -4.44
CA LEU A 25 5.99 7.12 -4.84
C LEU A 25 4.69 7.89 -5.05
N ALA A 26 4.35 8.77 -4.11
CA ALA A 26 3.14 9.58 -4.21
C ALA A 26 3.14 10.41 -5.49
N ASN A 27 4.24 11.10 -5.77
CA ASN A 27 4.38 11.93 -6.96
C ASN A 27 4.24 11.11 -8.24
N ASN A 28 4.89 9.95 -8.29
CA ASN A 28 4.82 9.07 -9.45
C ASN A 28 3.44 8.47 -9.67
N SER A 29 2.66 8.39 -8.59
CA SER A 29 1.32 7.77 -8.61
C SER A 29 0.20 8.77 -8.83
N GLY A 30 0.51 10.06 -8.90
CA GLY A 30 -0.49 11.10 -9.06
C GLY A 30 -1.39 11.27 -7.84
N VAL A 31 -0.90 10.93 -6.65
CA VAL A 31 -1.62 11.15 -5.40
C VAL A 31 -0.80 12.06 -4.50
N SER A 32 -1.47 12.76 -3.58
CA SER A 32 -0.76 13.63 -2.66
C SER A 32 0.03 12.80 -1.64
N PRO A 33 1.19 13.28 -1.17
CA PRO A 33 1.90 12.58 -0.10
C PRO A 33 1.06 12.35 1.13
N SER A 34 0.18 13.29 1.50
CA SER A 34 -0.69 13.12 2.66
C SER A 34 -1.64 11.94 2.48
N THR A 35 -2.11 11.68 1.26
CA THR A 35 -2.95 10.51 0.97
C THR A 35 -2.18 9.22 1.23
N VAL A 36 -0.93 9.14 0.79
CA VAL A 36 -0.12 7.94 1.01
C VAL A 36 0.17 7.76 2.50
N TYR A 37 0.53 8.83 3.19
CA TYR A 37 0.77 8.74 4.63
C TYR A 37 -0.48 8.34 5.39
N SER A 38 -1.67 8.77 4.94
CA SER A 38 -2.93 8.28 5.52
C SER A 38 -3.09 6.78 5.34
N MET A 39 -2.70 6.24 4.20
CA MET A 39 -2.75 4.80 3.96
C MET A 39 -1.80 4.03 4.88
N LEU A 40 -0.73 4.66 5.33
CA LEU A 40 0.25 4.05 6.23
C LEU A 40 -0.12 4.21 7.70
N ASN A 41 -1.06 5.10 8.03
CA ASN A 41 -1.41 5.42 9.40
C ASN A 41 -2.49 4.47 9.92
N GLU A 42 -2.23 3.83 11.06
CA GLU A 42 -3.16 2.88 11.68
C GLU A 42 -4.52 3.49 12.01
N LYS A 43 -4.55 4.78 12.30
CA LYS A 43 -5.77 5.46 12.74
C LYS A 43 -6.62 6.00 11.62
N SER A 44 -6.14 5.96 10.39
CA SER A 44 -6.89 6.51 9.27
C SER A 44 -7.80 5.46 8.65
N GLN A 45 -8.63 5.91 7.70
CA GLN A 45 -9.58 5.04 7.02
C GLN A 45 -8.87 3.99 6.17
N ASN A 46 -9.60 2.92 5.85
CA ASN A 46 -9.07 1.86 5.02
C ASN A 46 -8.72 2.40 3.62
N PRO A 47 -7.61 1.97 3.06
CA PRO A 47 -7.24 2.38 1.72
C PRO A 47 -8.20 1.78 0.69
N GLY A 48 -8.61 2.59 -0.27
CA GLY A 48 -9.48 2.14 -1.34
C GLY A 48 -8.71 1.40 -2.42
N ALA A 49 -9.41 0.52 -3.14
CA ALA A 49 -8.80 -0.25 -4.22
C ALA A 49 -8.22 0.65 -5.32
N VAL A 50 -8.90 1.75 -5.63
CA VAL A 50 -8.42 2.68 -6.66
C VAL A 50 -7.13 3.37 -6.23
N SER A 51 -7.03 3.74 -4.95
CA SER A 51 -5.80 4.34 -4.42
C SER A 51 -4.64 3.36 -4.50
N ILE A 52 -4.89 2.10 -4.14
CA ILE A 52 -3.88 1.04 -4.25
C ILE A 52 -3.45 0.88 -5.71
N LYS A 53 -4.40 0.88 -6.64
CA LYS A 53 -4.10 0.76 -8.07
C LYS A 53 -3.23 1.92 -8.56
N LYS A 54 -3.49 3.14 -8.09
CA LYS A 54 -2.66 4.29 -8.45
C LYS A 54 -1.21 4.11 -7.99
N LEU A 55 -1.02 3.58 -6.78
CA LEU A 55 0.34 3.27 -6.30
C LEU A 55 0.99 2.18 -7.15
N CYS A 56 0.22 1.17 -7.54
CA CYS A 56 0.72 0.12 -8.43
C CYS A 56 1.17 0.71 -9.78
N ASP A 57 0.39 1.63 -10.33
CA ASP A 57 0.76 2.30 -11.58
C ASP A 57 2.06 3.11 -11.41
N GLY A 58 2.20 3.78 -10.27
CA GLY A 58 3.43 4.52 -9.96
C GLY A 58 4.65 3.63 -9.76
N LEU A 59 4.43 2.37 -9.39
CA LEU A 59 5.48 1.38 -9.22
C LEU A 59 5.67 0.50 -10.47
N ASP A 60 4.82 0.68 -11.46
CA ASP A 60 4.81 -0.13 -12.68
C ASP A 60 4.62 -1.62 -12.38
N ILE A 61 3.67 -1.92 -11.50
CA ILE A 61 3.28 -3.28 -11.15
C ILE A 61 1.77 -3.43 -11.28
N THR A 62 1.31 -4.68 -11.33
CA THR A 62 -0.11 -5.00 -11.32
C THR A 62 -0.64 -5.10 -9.91
N LEU A 63 -1.97 -5.05 -9.75
CA LEU A 63 -2.61 -5.34 -8.45
C LEU A 63 -2.25 -6.73 -7.97
N ARG A 64 -2.18 -7.70 -8.88
CA ARG A 64 -1.77 -9.07 -8.53
C ARG A 64 -0.38 -9.07 -7.91
N GLU A 65 0.57 -8.38 -8.52
CA GLU A 65 1.94 -8.29 -8.00
C GLU A 65 1.98 -7.60 -6.64
N PHE A 66 1.15 -6.58 -6.45
CA PHE A 66 1.06 -5.91 -5.16
C PHE A 66 0.69 -6.88 -4.05
N PHE A 67 -0.33 -7.72 -4.28
CA PHE A 67 -0.82 -8.65 -3.27
C PHE A 67 -0.10 -9.99 -3.25
N ASP A 68 0.91 -10.17 -4.10
CA ASP A 68 1.72 -11.38 -4.13
C ASP A 68 2.82 -11.31 -3.06
N SER A 69 2.42 -11.50 -1.82
CA SER A 69 3.33 -11.45 -0.67
C SER A 69 2.78 -12.31 0.45
N PRO A 70 3.65 -13.07 1.15
CA PRO A 70 3.20 -13.90 2.27
C PRO A 70 2.51 -13.12 3.40
N ILE A 71 2.71 -11.82 3.50
CA ILE A 71 2.09 -11.03 4.55
C ILE A 71 0.56 -11.02 4.45
N PHE A 72 0.00 -11.37 3.29
CA PHE A 72 -1.45 -11.43 3.10
C PHE A 72 -2.04 -12.82 3.40
N ASP A 73 -1.21 -13.82 3.72
CA ASP A 73 -1.68 -15.20 3.84
C ASP A 73 -2.35 -15.53 5.17
N ASN A 74 -1.99 -14.85 6.24
CA ASN A 74 -2.47 -15.17 7.59
C ASN A 74 -3.04 -13.93 8.30
N LEU A 75 -3.94 -13.25 7.62
CA LEU A 75 -4.56 -12.05 8.17
C LEU A 75 -5.72 -12.42 9.09
N GLU A 76 -5.99 -11.52 10.05
CA GLU A 76 -7.15 -11.64 10.92
C GLU A 76 -8.43 -11.56 10.08
N GLN A 77 -9.47 -12.27 10.50
CA GLN A 77 -10.76 -12.14 9.84
C GLN A 77 -11.33 -10.74 10.06
N GLU A 78 -11.87 -10.16 8.99
CA GLU A 78 -12.53 -8.87 9.08
C GLU A 78 -14.01 -9.01 9.44
N ILE A 79 -14.57 -10.19 9.22
CA ILE A 79 -15.95 -10.50 9.60
C ILE A 79 -15.97 -10.87 11.06
N LYS A 80 -16.83 -10.22 11.83
CA LYS A 80 -16.93 -10.47 13.28
C LYS A 80 -18.30 -10.95 13.69
#